data_1153bf9ccb71759609df2d2cae20088a
#
_entry.id   1153bf9ccb71759609df2d2cae20088a
#
_cell.length_a   1.000
_cell.length_b   1.000
_cell.length_c   1.000
_cell.angle_alpha   90.00
_cell.angle_beta   90.00
_cell.angle_gamma   90.00
#
_symmetry.space_group_name_H-M   'P 1'
#
loop_
_entity.id
_entity.type
_entity.pdbx_description
1 polymer ?
#
loop_
_entity_poly.entity_id
_entity_poly.type
_entity_poly.pdbx_seq_one_letter_code
_entity_poly.pdbx_strand_id
1 'polypeptide(L)'
;MMISIIVPCLNEEEVLPLFYQALEALLPDLETEIEYVFVDDGSSDGTLELLKAYREQNPAVHYISFSRNFGKEAALYAGLQYATGDLVVVMDADLQDPPSMLFEMKNVLDKNVDLDCVGTRRTSREGEPFFRSFCAVLFYRLMQKISPVALPSGVRDFRMMRRSVVDAILSLTESNRFSKGLFAWVGFKTHYLDYPNVERQAGKTSWSFRQLFFYSIEGIINFSDFPLIIAFVAGLLSCFLSLLMTFFVVVRTLILGNPTSGWTSLMAVILFLGGIQLLTIGILGKYISKIYLETKKRPLYLIKEKSDLPDFTEKNKVKKL
;
A
#
# COMPACT_ATOMS: atom_id res chain seq x y z
N MET A 1 -14.88 -23.84 -10.31
CA MET A 1 -14.38 -22.65 -9.59
C MET A 1 -12.86 -22.69 -9.59
N MET A 2 -12.20 -21.60 -9.95
CA MET A 2 -10.74 -21.53 -10.04
C MET A 2 -10.21 -20.47 -9.07
N ILE A 3 -9.07 -20.74 -8.45
CA ILE A 3 -8.39 -19.80 -7.55
C ILE A 3 -7.10 -19.33 -8.22
N SER A 4 -6.91 -18.02 -8.41
CA SER A 4 -5.63 -17.43 -8.82
C SER A 4 -4.83 -17.00 -7.60
N ILE A 5 -3.61 -17.47 -7.46
CA ILE A 5 -2.68 -17.08 -6.40
C ILE A 5 -1.65 -16.13 -6.98
N ILE A 6 -1.69 -14.87 -6.56
CA ILE A 6 -0.78 -13.80 -6.97
C ILE A 6 0.36 -13.71 -5.99
N VAL A 7 1.59 -13.82 -6.48
CA VAL A 7 2.80 -13.79 -5.67
C VAL A 7 3.79 -12.79 -6.24
N PRO A 8 3.92 -11.59 -5.66
CA PRO A 8 4.97 -10.66 -6.03
C PRO A 8 6.32 -11.17 -5.52
N CYS A 9 7.33 -11.19 -6.40
CA CYS A 9 8.67 -11.67 -6.12
C CYS A 9 9.72 -10.59 -6.42
N LEU A 10 10.71 -10.44 -5.54
CA LEU A 10 11.88 -9.60 -5.78
C LEU A 10 13.08 -10.19 -5.05
N ASN A 11 13.99 -10.83 -5.78
CA ASN A 11 15.16 -11.52 -5.24
C ASN A 11 14.78 -12.56 -4.18
N GLU A 12 13.93 -13.51 -4.57
CA GLU A 12 13.37 -14.57 -3.72
C GLU A 12 13.87 -15.96 -4.13
N GLU A 13 15.04 -16.07 -4.78
CA GLU A 13 15.63 -17.33 -5.25
C GLU A 13 15.74 -18.39 -4.15
N GLU A 14 16.10 -17.99 -2.93
CA GLU A 14 16.28 -18.90 -1.79
C GLU A 14 14.95 -19.39 -1.19
N VAL A 15 13.90 -18.56 -1.24
CA VAL A 15 12.63 -18.82 -0.54
C VAL A 15 11.57 -19.41 -1.46
N LEU A 16 11.60 -19.03 -2.73
CA LEU A 16 10.60 -19.41 -3.72
C LEU A 16 10.40 -20.92 -3.85
N PRO A 17 11.46 -21.78 -3.81
CA PRO A 17 11.28 -23.23 -3.85
C PRO A 17 10.52 -23.78 -2.63
N LEU A 18 10.80 -23.26 -1.44
CA LEU A 18 10.11 -23.65 -0.20
C LEU A 18 8.65 -23.24 -0.23
N PHE A 19 8.39 -22.04 -0.71
CA PHE A 19 7.04 -21.50 -0.87
C PHE A 19 6.21 -22.32 -1.86
N TYR A 20 6.77 -22.59 -3.04
CA TYR A 20 6.10 -23.37 -4.07
C TYR A 20 5.78 -24.79 -3.60
N GLN A 21 6.75 -25.45 -2.94
CA GLN A 21 6.54 -26.78 -2.36
C GLN A 21 5.44 -26.77 -1.29
N ALA A 22 5.41 -25.76 -0.42
CA ALA A 22 4.39 -25.62 0.62
C ALA A 22 2.99 -25.43 0.03
N LEU A 23 2.85 -24.71 -1.08
CA LEU A 23 1.58 -24.56 -1.80
C LEU A 23 1.14 -25.86 -2.47
N GLU A 24 2.04 -26.52 -3.23
CA GLU A 24 1.74 -27.79 -3.91
C GLU A 24 1.27 -28.88 -2.93
N ALA A 25 1.82 -28.90 -1.72
CA ALA A 25 1.41 -29.86 -0.68
C ALA A 25 -0.04 -29.68 -0.21
N LEU A 26 -0.62 -28.47 -0.39
CA LEU A 26 -2.00 -28.14 0.04
C LEU A 26 -3.04 -28.35 -1.06
N LEU A 27 -2.64 -28.46 -2.32
CA LEU A 27 -3.57 -28.53 -3.45
C LEU A 27 -4.57 -29.67 -3.37
N PRO A 28 -4.18 -30.92 -2.96
CA PRO A 28 -5.12 -32.02 -2.86
C PRO A 28 -6.31 -31.73 -1.94
N ASP A 29 -6.09 -30.92 -0.89
CA ASP A 29 -7.12 -30.59 0.11
C ASP A 29 -8.05 -29.46 -0.33
N LEU A 30 -7.65 -28.65 -1.33
CA LEU A 30 -8.43 -27.50 -1.80
C LEU A 30 -9.53 -27.89 -2.80
N GLU A 31 -9.46 -29.08 -3.41
CA GLU A 31 -10.43 -29.61 -4.39
C GLU A 31 -10.85 -28.57 -5.46
N THR A 32 -9.93 -27.76 -5.93
CA THR A 32 -10.19 -26.61 -6.78
C THR A 32 -9.03 -26.40 -7.76
N GLU A 33 -9.32 -26.00 -8.98
CA GLU A 33 -8.29 -25.62 -9.96
C GLU A 33 -7.52 -24.38 -9.45
N ILE A 34 -6.21 -24.45 -9.56
CA ILE A 34 -5.31 -23.36 -9.13
C ILE A 34 -4.59 -22.79 -10.33
N GLU A 35 -4.51 -21.47 -10.38
CA GLU A 35 -3.66 -20.69 -11.27
C GLU A 35 -2.63 -19.93 -10.40
N TYR A 36 -1.36 -20.05 -10.70
CA TYR A 36 -0.30 -19.27 -10.08
C TYR A 36 0.07 -18.10 -10.98
N VAL A 37 0.10 -16.88 -10.44
CA VAL A 37 0.53 -15.67 -11.13
C VAL A 37 1.69 -15.06 -10.37
N PHE A 38 2.90 -15.49 -10.70
CA PHE A 38 4.12 -14.90 -10.13
C PHE A 38 4.47 -13.61 -10.86
N VAL A 39 4.77 -12.56 -10.11
CA VAL A 39 5.19 -11.28 -10.69
C VAL A 39 6.59 -10.95 -10.20
N ASP A 40 7.56 -11.12 -11.08
CA ASP A 40 8.96 -10.77 -10.86
C ASP A 40 9.14 -9.25 -11.05
N ASP A 41 9.39 -8.54 -9.97
CA ASP A 41 9.60 -7.08 -9.97
C ASP A 41 11.05 -6.71 -10.34
N GLY A 42 11.57 -7.34 -11.40
CA GLY A 42 12.90 -7.06 -11.93
C GLY A 42 14.02 -7.56 -11.03
N SER A 43 13.95 -8.82 -10.60
CA SER A 43 14.99 -9.47 -9.80
C SER A 43 16.34 -9.50 -10.51
N SER A 44 17.40 -9.51 -9.72
CA SER A 44 18.78 -9.60 -10.16
C SER A 44 19.47 -10.91 -9.82
N ASP A 45 18.77 -11.81 -9.13
CA ASP A 45 19.18 -13.17 -8.78
C ASP A 45 18.52 -14.20 -9.71
N GLY A 46 18.55 -15.51 -9.35
CA GLY A 46 17.96 -16.61 -10.11
C GLY A 46 16.42 -16.73 -10.02
N THR A 47 15.72 -15.76 -9.43
CA THR A 47 14.25 -15.82 -9.27
C THR A 47 13.52 -16.04 -10.59
N LEU A 48 13.84 -15.28 -11.63
CA LEU A 48 13.17 -15.39 -12.93
C LEU A 48 13.42 -16.75 -13.60
N GLU A 49 14.61 -17.26 -13.53
CA GLU A 49 14.98 -18.58 -14.05
C GLU A 49 14.17 -19.70 -13.38
N LEU A 50 13.99 -19.61 -12.05
CA LEU A 50 13.12 -20.55 -11.31
C LEU A 50 11.66 -20.47 -11.78
N LEU A 51 11.12 -19.28 -11.98
CA LEU A 51 9.75 -19.11 -12.46
C LEU A 51 9.54 -19.71 -13.85
N LYS A 52 10.52 -19.58 -14.76
CA LYS A 52 10.52 -20.23 -16.06
C LYS A 52 10.52 -21.74 -15.95
N ALA A 53 11.36 -22.28 -15.10
CA ALA A 53 11.43 -23.73 -14.86
C ALA A 53 10.13 -24.26 -14.27
N TYR A 54 9.48 -23.54 -13.36
CA TYR A 54 8.16 -23.95 -12.83
C TYR A 54 7.09 -23.93 -13.91
N ARG A 55 7.09 -22.93 -14.80
CA ARG A 55 6.16 -22.88 -15.94
C ARG A 55 6.32 -24.07 -16.88
N GLU A 56 7.54 -24.50 -17.14
CA GLU A 56 7.81 -25.67 -17.99
C GLU A 56 7.29 -26.97 -17.37
N GLN A 57 7.33 -27.09 -16.04
CA GLN A 57 6.89 -28.28 -15.30
C GLN A 57 5.38 -28.28 -15.03
N ASN A 58 4.79 -27.09 -14.81
CA ASN A 58 3.39 -26.95 -14.43
C ASN A 58 2.70 -25.86 -15.28
N PRO A 59 1.80 -26.24 -16.20
CA PRO A 59 1.05 -25.30 -17.04
C PRO A 59 0.15 -24.32 -16.26
N ALA A 60 -0.17 -24.58 -15.00
CA ALA A 60 -0.92 -23.66 -14.15
C ALA A 60 -0.08 -22.50 -13.59
N VAL A 61 1.24 -22.59 -13.74
CA VAL A 61 2.18 -21.51 -13.32
C VAL A 61 2.32 -20.51 -14.46
N HIS A 62 2.01 -19.27 -14.17
CA HIS A 62 2.24 -18.13 -15.03
C HIS A 62 3.22 -17.16 -14.38
N TYR A 63 4.03 -16.46 -15.17
CA TYR A 63 4.92 -15.42 -14.69
C TYR A 63 4.86 -14.17 -15.55
N ILE A 64 5.15 -13.04 -14.90
CA ILE A 64 5.32 -11.72 -15.50
C ILE A 64 6.61 -11.16 -14.94
N SER A 65 7.58 -10.80 -15.78
CA SER A 65 8.81 -10.15 -15.35
C SER A 65 8.85 -8.70 -15.84
N PHE A 66 9.17 -7.78 -14.94
CA PHE A 66 9.27 -6.37 -15.23
C PHE A 66 10.65 -5.99 -15.78
N SER A 67 10.70 -4.92 -16.55
CA SER A 67 11.96 -4.41 -17.12
C SER A 67 12.95 -3.86 -16.07
N ARG A 68 12.48 -3.54 -14.88
CA ARG A 68 13.21 -3.12 -13.67
C ARG A 68 12.30 -3.22 -12.46
N ASN A 69 12.82 -2.94 -11.26
CA ASN A 69 12.00 -2.79 -10.07
C ASN A 69 11.07 -1.57 -10.19
N PHE A 70 9.75 -1.80 -10.12
CA PHE A 70 8.66 -0.83 -10.08
C PHE A 70 7.97 -0.79 -8.71
N GLY A 71 8.27 -1.72 -7.82
CA GLY A 71 7.75 -1.82 -6.47
C GLY A 71 6.60 -2.81 -6.31
N LYS A 72 6.44 -3.30 -5.08
CA LYS A 72 5.43 -4.30 -4.71
C LYS A 72 4.01 -3.93 -5.16
N GLU A 73 3.62 -2.66 -5.05
CA GLU A 73 2.29 -2.18 -5.45
C GLU A 73 2.02 -2.37 -6.95
N ALA A 74 3.04 -2.14 -7.79
CA ALA A 74 2.96 -2.39 -9.23
C ALA A 74 2.85 -3.89 -9.53
N ALA A 75 3.60 -4.72 -8.82
CA ALA A 75 3.55 -6.18 -8.97
C ALA A 75 2.18 -6.74 -8.56
N LEU A 76 1.61 -6.27 -7.44
CA LEU A 76 0.26 -6.64 -7.04
C LEU A 76 -0.78 -6.24 -8.08
N TYR A 77 -0.69 -5.02 -8.61
CA TYR A 77 -1.61 -4.55 -9.64
C TYR A 77 -1.51 -5.39 -10.93
N ALA A 78 -0.31 -5.70 -11.38
CA ALA A 78 -0.10 -6.57 -12.54
C ALA A 78 -0.69 -7.96 -12.28
N GLY A 79 -0.40 -8.58 -11.14
CA GLY A 79 -0.97 -9.88 -10.78
C GLY A 79 -2.50 -9.88 -10.80
N LEU A 80 -3.14 -8.86 -10.23
CA LEU A 80 -4.60 -8.69 -10.26
C LEU A 80 -5.16 -8.55 -11.68
N GLN A 81 -4.43 -7.86 -12.58
CA GLN A 81 -4.85 -7.71 -13.98
C GLN A 81 -4.83 -9.02 -14.75
N TYR A 82 -3.84 -9.87 -14.50
CA TYR A 82 -3.64 -11.11 -15.25
C TYR A 82 -4.33 -12.32 -14.62
N ALA A 83 -4.64 -12.29 -13.33
CA ALA A 83 -5.40 -13.35 -12.66
C ALA A 83 -6.74 -13.59 -13.31
N THR A 84 -7.12 -14.88 -13.54
CA THR A 84 -8.34 -15.26 -14.26
C THR A 84 -9.37 -15.94 -13.38
N GLY A 85 -8.99 -16.44 -12.20
CA GLY A 85 -9.84 -17.22 -11.29
C GLY A 85 -11.07 -16.48 -10.75
N ASP A 86 -12.06 -17.24 -10.32
CA ASP A 86 -13.28 -16.75 -9.65
C ASP A 86 -12.95 -16.13 -8.27
N LEU A 87 -11.99 -16.75 -7.58
CA LEU A 87 -11.37 -16.24 -6.37
C LEU A 87 -9.91 -15.86 -6.67
N VAL A 88 -9.47 -14.76 -6.08
CA VAL A 88 -8.10 -14.27 -6.25
C VAL A 88 -7.46 -14.08 -4.89
N VAL A 89 -6.30 -14.68 -4.73
CA VAL A 89 -5.50 -14.60 -3.52
C VAL A 89 -4.28 -13.74 -3.79
N VAL A 90 -3.93 -12.89 -2.86
CA VAL A 90 -2.65 -12.18 -2.81
C VAL A 90 -1.88 -12.69 -1.61
N MET A 91 -0.65 -13.14 -1.78
CA MET A 91 0.23 -13.54 -0.68
C MET A 91 1.70 -13.30 -1.02
N ASP A 92 2.52 -13.12 0.02
CA ASP A 92 3.96 -12.92 -0.11
C ASP A 92 4.69 -14.28 -0.17
N ALA A 93 5.82 -14.35 -0.89
CA ALA A 93 6.62 -15.56 -1.01
C ALA A 93 7.39 -15.95 0.27
N ASP A 94 7.46 -15.07 1.28
CA ASP A 94 8.35 -15.19 2.45
C ASP A 94 7.88 -16.16 3.55
N LEU A 95 6.78 -16.90 3.30
CA LEU A 95 6.18 -17.86 4.23
C LEU A 95 5.80 -17.30 5.61
N GLN A 96 5.78 -15.98 5.77
CA GLN A 96 5.25 -15.34 6.99
C GLN A 96 3.73 -15.47 7.10
N ASP A 97 3.07 -15.62 5.96
CA ASP A 97 1.64 -15.86 5.84
C ASP A 97 1.46 -17.36 5.56
N PRO A 98 0.90 -18.15 6.51
CA PRO A 98 0.81 -19.59 6.37
C PRO A 98 -0.10 -20.00 5.21
N PRO A 99 0.39 -20.75 4.20
CA PRO A 99 -0.42 -21.20 3.06
C PRO A 99 -1.64 -22.03 3.48
N SER A 100 -1.57 -22.74 4.61
CA SER A 100 -2.69 -23.52 5.16
C SER A 100 -3.97 -22.70 5.42
N MET A 101 -3.85 -21.39 5.61
CA MET A 101 -5.00 -20.50 5.79
C MET A 101 -5.87 -20.39 4.52
N LEU A 102 -5.35 -20.74 3.35
CA LEU A 102 -6.13 -20.75 2.08
C LEU A 102 -7.38 -21.64 2.20
N PHE A 103 -7.27 -22.77 2.88
CA PHE A 103 -8.39 -23.65 3.12
C PHE A 103 -9.46 -23.00 3.98
N GLU A 104 -9.06 -22.35 5.08
CA GLU A 104 -9.99 -21.67 5.98
C GLU A 104 -10.66 -20.47 5.29
N MET A 105 -9.88 -19.67 4.54
CA MET A 105 -10.40 -18.53 3.77
C MET A 105 -11.46 -18.98 2.77
N LYS A 106 -11.19 -20.06 2.01
CA LYS A 106 -12.12 -20.62 1.05
C LYS A 106 -13.40 -21.08 1.74
N ASN A 107 -13.29 -21.85 2.84
CA ASN A 107 -14.44 -22.33 3.60
C ASN A 107 -15.31 -21.18 4.13
N VAL A 108 -14.69 -20.07 4.58
CA VAL A 108 -15.43 -18.89 5.05
C VAL A 108 -16.20 -18.24 3.92
N LEU A 109 -15.60 -18.08 2.73
CA LEU A 109 -16.28 -17.52 1.56
C LEU A 109 -17.37 -18.43 1.00
N ASP A 110 -17.16 -19.73 1.02
CA ASP A 110 -18.13 -20.70 0.52
C ASP A 110 -19.39 -20.76 1.42
N LYS A 111 -19.20 -20.67 2.74
CA LYS A 111 -20.30 -20.67 3.73
C LYS A 111 -21.06 -19.35 3.79
N ASN A 112 -20.44 -18.25 3.40
CA ASN A 112 -21.02 -16.92 3.55
C ASN A 112 -21.05 -16.18 2.19
N VAL A 113 -22.15 -16.34 1.47
CA VAL A 113 -22.35 -15.72 0.17
C VAL A 113 -22.29 -14.19 0.21
N ASP A 114 -22.64 -13.60 1.36
CA ASP A 114 -22.61 -12.14 1.59
C ASP A 114 -21.23 -11.59 1.84
N LEU A 115 -20.20 -12.43 1.99
CA LEU A 115 -18.82 -11.99 2.13
C LEU A 115 -18.15 -11.93 0.76
N ASP A 116 -17.43 -10.85 0.54
CA ASP A 116 -16.72 -10.59 -0.70
C ASP A 116 -15.22 -10.86 -0.59
N CYS A 117 -14.68 -10.75 0.63
CA CYS A 117 -13.25 -10.86 0.90
C CYS A 117 -13.00 -11.50 2.28
N VAL A 118 -11.96 -12.32 2.35
CA VAL A 118 -11.38 -12.79 3.60
C VAL A 118 -9.93 -12.34 3.64
N GLY A 119 -9.60 -11.48 4.59
CA GLY A 119 -8.24 -11.01 4.84
C GLY A 119 -7.64 -11.67 6.07
N THR A 120 -6.35 -11.46 6.28
CA THR A 120 -5.65 -11.92 7.48
C THR A 120 -5.20 -10.77 8.36
N ARG A 121 -5.14 -11.03 9.65
CA ARG A 121 -4.69 -10.07 10.66
C ARG A 121 -3.78 -10.75 11.66
N ARG A 122 -2.61 -10.16 11.91
CA ARG A 122 -1.73 -10.62 12.99
C ARG A 122 -2.24 -10.17 14.35
N THR A 123 -2.34 -11.12 15.28
CA THR A 123 -2.77 -10.87 16.67
C THR A 123 -1.63 -10.45 17.58
N SER A 124 -0.40 -10.88 17.31
CA SER A 124 0.77 -10.54 18.11
C SER A 124 1.84 -9.83 17.28
N ARG A 125 2.65 -9.03 17.96
CA ARG A 125 3.86 -8.40 17.41
C ARG A 125 5.11 -8.89 18.15
N GLU A 126 5.05 -10.09 18.67
CA GLU A 126 6.20 -10.73 19.32
C GLU A 126 7.36 -10.83 18.32
N GLY A 127 8.56 -10.45 18.77
CA GLY A 127 9.76 -10.41 17.93
C GLY A 127 10.01 -9.08 17.19
N GLU A 128 9.05 -8.11 17.18
CA GLU A 128 9.32 -6.79 16.60
C GLU A 128 10.00 -5.84 17.62
N PRO A 129 10.96 -4.99 17.20
CA PRO A 129 11.53 -3.95 18.06
C PRO A 129 10.44 -3.03 18.60
N PHE A 130 10.47 -2.75 19.91
CA PHE A 130 9.47 -1.94 20.62
C PHE A 130 9.16 -0.61 19.92
N PHE A 131 10.20 0.10 19.46
CA PHE A 131 10.05 1.39 18.80
C PHE A 131 9.29 1.29 17.47
N ARG A 132 9.54 0.22 16.68
CA ARG A 132 8.84 -0.04 15.42
C ARG A 132 7.36 -0.35 15.65
N SER A 133 7.07 -1.17 16.65
CA SER A 133 5.71 -1.49 17.05
C SER A 133 4.95 -0.26 17.54
N PHE A 134 5.57 0.60 18.35
CA PHE A 134 4.99 1.85 18.84
C PHE A 134 4.64 2.82 17.68
N CYS A 135 5.58 3.05 16.75
CA CYS A 135 5.33 3.89 15.58
C CYS A 135 4.20 3.36 14.70
N ALA A 136 4.11 2.06 14.52
CA ALA A 136 3.03 1.46 13.75
C ALA A 136 1.66 1.63 14.44
N VAL A 137 1.58 1.42 15.76
CA VAL A 137 0.34 1.66 16.53
C VAL A 137 -0.09 3.11 16.42
N LEU A 138 0.86 4.05 16.58
CA LEU A 138 0.59 5.49 16.44
C LEU A 138 0.07 5.83 15.04
N PHE A 139 0.70 5.30 14.00
CA PHE A 139 0.27 5.46 12.60
C PHE A 139 -1.17 4.98 12.39
N TYR A 140 -1.51 3.75 12.80
CA TYR A 140 -2.87 3.22 12.63
C TYR A 140 -3.91 4.01 13.43
N ARG A 141 -3.60 4.44 14.65
CA ARG A 141 -4.49 5.30 15.44
C ARG A 141 -4.72 6.67 14.78
N LEU A 142 -3.66 7.24 14.22
CA LEU A 142 -3.76 8.50 13.47
C LEU A 142 -4.64 8.31 12.23
N MET A 143 -4.36 7.29 11.42
CA MET A 143 -5.11 6.99 10.20
C MET A 143 -6.60 6.76 10.47
N GLN A 144 -6.96 6.06 11.56
CA GLN A 144 -8.36 5.87 11.96
C GLN A 144 -9.09 7.19 12.25
N LYS A 145 -8.37 8.24 12.69
CA LYS A 145 -8.97 9.55 12.99
C LYS A 145 -9.04 10.49 11.80
N ILE A 146 -8.06 10.40 10.88
CA ILE A 146 -7.89 11.38 9.81
C ILE A 146 -8.29 10.86 8.43
N SER A 147 -8.42 9.54 8.26
CA SER A 147 -8.83 8.92 7.01
C SER A 147 -10.31 8.55 7.04
N PRO A 148 -11.07 8.81 5.96
CA PRO A 148 -12.45 8.31 5.83
C PRO A 148 -12.50 6.79 5.70
N VAL A 149 -11.36 6.13 5.48
CA VAL A 149 -11.25 4.69 5.28
C VAL A 149 -10.76 4.03 6.57
N ALA A 150 -11.55 3.10 7.10
CA ALA A 150 -11.18 2.32 8.27
C ALA A 150 -10.07 1.31 7.92
N LEU A 151 -8.86 1.55 8.42
CA LEU A 151 -7.73 0.62 8.30
C LEU A 151 -7.55 -0.15 9.61
N PRO A 152 -8.01 -1.41 9.71
CA PRO A 152 -7.80 -2.19 10.94
C PRO A 152 -6.30 -2.41 11.19
N SER A 153 -5.90 -2.35 12.47
CA SER A 153 -4.51 -2.59 12.85
C SER A 153 -4.13 -4.06 12.63
N GLY A 154 -2.91 -4.32 12.18
CA GLY A 154 -2.38 -5.67 11.99
C GLY A 154 -2.80 -6.36 10.69
N VAL A 155 -3.59 -5.72 9.83
CA VAL A 155 -4.02 -6.29 8.54
C VAL A 155 -2.82 -6.50 7.62
N ARG A 156 -2.80 -7.69 7.00
CA ARG A 156 -1.80 -8.12 6.01
C ARG A 156 -2.33 -7.95 4.59
N ASP A 157 -1.42 -8.05 3.62
CA ASP A 157 -1.78 -8.09 2.21
C ASP A 157 -2.42 -9.44 1.85
N PHE A 158 -2.09 -10.51 2.59
CA PHE A 158 -2.63 -11.85 2.40
C PHE A 158 -4.15 -11.86 2.58
N ARG A 159 -4.83 -12.10 1.47
CA ARG A 159 -6.30 -12.10 1.39
C ARG A 159 -6.80 -12.91 0.21
N MET A 160 -8.02 -13.42 0.33
CA MET A 160 -8.78 -14.08 -0.74
C MET A 160 -10.00 -13.22 -1.07
N MET A 161 -10.17 -12.91 -2.34
CA MET A 161 -11.18 -11.96 -2.84
C MET A 161 -12.02 -12.60 -3.93
N ARG A 162 -13.32 -12.31 -3.96
CA ARG A 162 -14.15 -12.60 -5.12
C ARG A 162 -13.75 -11.73 -6.31
N ARG A 163 -14.03 -12.19 -7.52
CA ARG A 163 -13.72 -11.47 -8.77
C ARG A 163 -14.28 -10.04 -8.79
N SER A 164 -15.49 -9.83 -8.23
CA SER A 164 -16.11 -8.50 -8.13
C SER A 164 -15.25 -7.48 -7.39
N VAL A 165 -14.57 -7.90 -6.31
CA VAL A 165 -13.65 -7.05 -5.54
C VAL A 165 -12.44 -6.69 -6.39
N VAL A 166 -11.87 -7.68 -7.08
CA VAL A 166 -10.71 -7.47 -7.98
C VAL A 166 -11.06 -6.50 -9.11
N ASP A 167 -12.19 -6.70 -9.76
CA ASP A 167 -12.66 -5.82 -10.85
C ASP A 167 -12.85 -4.38 -10.34
N ALA A 168 -13.39 -4.19 -9.13
CA ALA A 168 -13.50 -2.87 -8.50
C ALA A 168 -12.13 -2.24 -8.21
N ILE A 169 -11.16 -2.98 -7.68
CA ILE A 169 -9.80 -2.50 -7.42
C ILE A 169 -9.08 -2.13 -8.72
N LEU A 170 -9.30 -2.90 -9.79
CA LEU A 170 -8.72 -2.62 -11.11
C LEU A 170 -9.35 -1.40 -11.79
N SER A 171 -10.59 -1.02 -11.42
CA SER A 171 -11.21 0.22 -11.91
C SER A 171 -10.54 1.49 -11.36
N LEU A 172 -9.80 1.37 -10.25
CA LEU A 172 -9.03 2.47 -9.65
C LEU A 172 -7.70 2.61 -10.40
N THR A 173 -7.55 3.73 -11.13
CA THR A 173 -6.42 3.94 -12.07
C THR A 173 -5.31 4.80 -11.50
N GLU A 174 -5.34 5.10 -10.21
CA GLU A 174 -4.33 5.91 -9.54
C GLU A 174 -2.92 5.32 -9.64
N SER A 175 -1.94 6.17 -9.96
CA SER A 175 -0.54 5.79 -10.12
C SER A 175 0.16 5.59 -8.77
N ASN A 176 -0.29 6.33 -7.73
CA ASN A 176 0.28 6.24 -6.40
C ASN A 176 -0.55 5.31 -5.51
N ARG A 177 -0.38 4.01 -5.74
CA ARG A 177 -1.16 2.96 -5.07
C ARG A 177 -0.69 2.71 -3.63
N PHE A 178 -1.63 2.40 -2.78
CA PHE A 178 -1.43 1.88 -1.44
C PHE A 178 -2.48 0.79 -1.20
N SER A 179 -2.14 -0.43 -1.53
CA SER A 179 -3.09 -1.56 -1.62
C SER A 179 -3.95 -1.73 -0.38
N LYS A 180 -3.39 -1.60 0.84
CA LYS A 180 -4.15 -1.70 2.10
C LYS A 180 -5.28 -0.68 2.19
N GLY A 181 -5.03 0.54 1.72
CA GLY A 181 -6.03 1.59 1.64
C GLY A 181 -7.08 1.31 0.57
N LEU A 182 -6.64 0.87 -0.63
CA LEU A 182 -7.52 0.57 -1.75
C LEU A 182 -8.49 -0.57 -1.42
N PHE A 183 -7.99 -1.65 -0.81
CA PHE A 183 -8.83 -2.77 -0.37
C PHE A 183 -9.92 -2.34 0.62
N ALA A 184 -9.63 -1.38 1.48
CA ALA A 184 -10.61 -0.86 2.42
C ALA A 184 -11.54 0.18 1.77
N TRP A 185 -11.01 0.98 0.82
CA TRP A 185 -11.76 2.06 0.15
C TRP A 185 -12.88 1.54 -0.74
N VAL A 186 -12.69 0.39 -1.41
CA VAL A 186 -13.74 -0.21 -2.26
C VAL A 186 -14.97 -0.69 -1.47
N GLY A 187 -14.90 -0.78 -0.14
CA GLY A 187 -16.06 -0.93 0.74
C GLY A 187 -16.74 -2.30 0.75
N PHE A 188 -16.12 -3.33 0.18
CA PHE A 188 -16.66 -4.70 0.19
C PHE A 188 -16.60 -5.34 1.58
N LYS A 189 -17.56 -6.23 1.86
CA LYS A 189 -17.63 -6.95 3.14
C LYS A 189 -16.43 -7.87 3.32
N THR A 190 -15.55 -7.53 4.26
CA THR A 190 -14.34 -8.27 4.57
C THR A 190 -14.42 -8.91 5.94
N HIS A 191 -14.17 -10.22 6.01
CA HIS A 191 -13.92 -10.95 7.25
C HIS A 191 -12.41 -11.07 7.48
N TYR A 192 -11.95 -10.97 8.74
CA TYR A 192 -10.53 -11.10 9.05
C TYR A 192 -10.28 -12.35 9.91
N LEU A 193 -9.38 -13.21 9.42
CA LEU A 193 -8.88 -14.35 10.16
C LEU A 193 -7.64 -13.93 10.95
N ASP A 194 -7.67 -14.21 12.24
CA ASP A 194 -6.59 -13.89 13.15
C ASP A 194 -5.57 -15.05 13.21
N TYR A 195 -4.27 -14.73 13.10
CA TYR A 195 -3.21 -15.72 13.25
C TYR A 195 -2.01 -15.17 14.02
N PRO A 196 -1.24 -16.03 14.71
CA PRO A 196 -0.03 -15.63 15.42
C PRO A 196 1.05 -15.18 14.43
N ASN A 197 1.96 -14.31 14.90
CA ASN A 197 3.09 -13.91 14.08
C ASN A 197 4.01 -15.12 13.79
N VAL A 198 4.29 -15.38 12.52
CA VAL A 198 5.25 -16.40 12.08
C VAL A 198 6.54 -15.69 11.67
N GLU A 199 7.67 -16.16 12.18
CA GLU A 199 8.98 -15.64 11.77
C GLU A 199 9.32 -16.06 10.34
N ARG A 200 10.06 -15.18 9.64
CA ARG A 200 10.54 -15.47 8.30
C ARG A 200 11.45 -16.71 8.30
N GLN A 201 11.20 -17.65 7.40
CA GLN A 201 12.01 -18.87 7.32
C GLN A 201 13.35 -18.64 6.61
N ALA A 202 13.40 -17.68 5.65
CA ALA A 202 14.63 -17.30 4.94
C ALA A 202 14.52 -15.86 4.40
N GLY A 203 15.64 -15.29 3.91
CA GLY A 203 15.74 -13.96 3.36
C GLY A 203 15.93 -12.84 4.40
N LYS A 204 16.31 -11.64 3.94
CA LYS A 204 16.53 -10.45 4.79
C LYS A 204 15.37 -9.48 4.66
N THR A 205 15.04 -8.79 5.75
CA THR A 205 14.04 -7.70 5.72
C THR A 205 14.54 -6.58 4.81
N SER A 206 13.83 -6.33 3.70
CA SER A 206 14.19 -5.30 2.73
C SER A 206 13.89 -3.87 3.18
N TRP A 207 13.10 -3.67 4.25
CA TRP A 207 12.61 -2.37 4.68
C TRP A 207 13.39 -1.79 5.85
N SER A 208 14.09 -0.68 5.61
CA SER A 208 14.70 0.13 6.66
C SER A 208 13.64 0.97 7.40
N PHE A 209 13.97 1.44 8.61
CA PHE A 209 13.08 2.35 9.37
C PHE A 209 12.74 3.62 8.57
N ARG A 210 13.71 4.18 7.84
CA ARG A 210 13.50 5.35 6.99
C ARG A 210 12.48 5.10 5.89
N GLN A 211 12.54 3.94 5.23
CA GLN A 211 11.57 3.55 4.20
C GLN A 211 10.17 3.39 4.77
N LEU A 212 10.02 2.76 5.95
CA LEU A 212 8.73 2.64 6.63
C LEU A 212 8.13 4.00 7.02
N PHE A 213 8.97 4.94 7.48
CA PHE A 213 8.53 6.29 7.80
C PHE A 213 8.00 7.03 6.58
N PHE A 214 8.74 7.02 5.47
CA PHE A 214 8.27 7.64 4.21
C PHE A 214 7.02 6.96 3.66
N TYR A 215 6.94 5.64 3.72
CA TYR A 215 5.74 4.89 3.33
C TYR A 215 4.52 5.27 4.17
N SER A 216 4.71 5.51 5.47
CA SER A 216 3.63 6.00 6.36
C SER A 216 3.16 7.40 5.98
N ILE A 217 4.08 8.31 5.66
CA ILE A 217 3.74 9.66 5.16
C ILE A 217 2.98 9.56 3.84
N GLU A 218 3.39 8.68 2.95
CA GLU A 218 2.69 8.47 1.68
C GLU A 218 1.27 7.95 1.89
N GLY A 219 1.07 7.01 2.82
CA GLY A 219 -0.25 6.54 3.21
C GLY A 219 -1.15 7.66 3.72
N ILE A 220 -0.62 8.56 4.57
CA ILE A 220 -1.38 9.72 5.08
C ILE A 220 -1.78 10.67 3.93
N ILE A 221 -0.85 10.99 3.04
CA ILE A 221 -1.10 11.92 1.93
C ILE A 221 -2.11 11.37 0.91
N ASN A 222 -2.10 10.05 0.70
CA ASN A 222 -2.98 9.41 -0.30
C ASN A 222 -4.44 9.28 0.20
N PHE A 223 -4.63 9.12 1.51
CA PHE A 223 -5.95 8.81 2.08
C PHE A 223 -6.45 9.86 3.06
N SER A 224 -5.80 11.04 3.12
CA SER A 224 -6.22 12.13 4.02
C SER A 224 -5.76 13.48 3.50
N ASP A 225 -6.64 14.46 3.62
CA ASP A 225 -6.36 15.90 3.43
C ASP A 225 -5.90 16.60 4.72
N PHE A 226 -5.78 15.85 5.81
CA PHE A 226 -5.43 16.38 7.13
C PHE A 226 -4.16 17.26 7.14
N PRO A 227 -3.06 16.91 6.43
CA PRO A 227 -1.89 17.79 6.33
C PRO A 227 -2.19 19.15 5.68
N LEU A 228 -3.13 19.18 4.71
CA LEU A 228 -3.57 20.43 4.10
C LEU A 228 -4.41 21.27 5.07
N ILE A 229 -5.28 20.60 5.84
CA ILE A 229 -6.09 21.26 6.89
C ILE A 229 -5.17 21.89 7.95
N ILE A 230 -4.12 21.18 8.39
CA ILE A 230 -3.14 21.74 9.33
C ILE A 230 -2.48 23.00 8.73
N ALA A 231 -2.03 22.93 7.49
CA ALA A 231 -1.42 24.07 6.80
C ALA A 231 -2.39 25.27 6.71
N PHE A 232 -3.65 25.02 6.39
CA PHE A 232 -4.70 26.04 6.33
C PHE A 232 -4.97 26.66 7.69
N VAL A 233 -5.15 25.84 8.74
CA VAL A 233 -5.40 26.32 10.12
C VAL A 233 -4.21 27.10 10.65
N ALA A 234 -2.97 26.63 10.41
CA ALA A 234 -1.76 27.34 10.80
C ALA A 234 -1.66 28.72 10.11
N GLY A 235 -2.00 28.79 8.82
CA GLY A 235 -2.06 30.04 8.07
C GLY A 235 -3.12 30.99 8.61
N LEU A 236 -4.31 30.49 8.92
CA LEU A 236 -5.40 31.29 9.49
C LEU A 236 -5.04 31.85 10.88
N LEU A 237 -4.48 31.02 11.75
CA LEU A 237 -4.01 31.45 13.07
C LEU A 237 -2.89 32.48 12.97
N SER A 238 -1.93 32.29 12.07
CA SER A 238 -0.85 33.24 11.81
C SER A 238 -1.39 34.59 11.31
N CYS A 239 -2.37 34.56 10.41
CA CYS A 239 -3.03 35.77 9.91
C CYS A 239 -3.75 36.52 11.05
N PHE A 240 -4.51 35.80 11.88
CA PHE A 240 -5.22 36.37 13.02
C PHE A 240 -4.25 36.99 14.05
N LEU A 241 -3.20 36.28 14.42
CA LEU A 241 -2.14 36.79 15.32
C LEU A 241 -1.45 38.01 14.72
N SER A 242 -1.15 38.02 13.44
CA SER A 242 -0.55 39.14 12.73
C SER A 242 -1.43 40.41 12.81
N LEU A 243 -2.74 40.26 12.57
CA LEU A 243 -3.70 41.35 12.69
C LEU A 243 -3.75 41.91 14.12
N LEU A 244 -3.80 41.03 15.13
CA LEU A 244 -3.76 41.47 16.56
C LEU A 244 -2.49 42.20 16.90
N MET A 245 -1.33 41.65 16.46
CA MET A 245 -0.02 42.28 16.72
C MET A 245 0.09 43.63 15.99
N THR A 246 -0.37 43.72 14.75
CA THR A 246 -0.39 44.99 14.01
C THR A 246 -1.25 46.03 14.73
N PHE A 247 -2.45 45.68 15.16
CA PHE A 247 -3.35 46.56 15.91
C PHE A 247 -2.68 47.02 17.23
N PHE A 248 -2.10 46.07 17.99
CA PHE A 248 -1.40 46.38 19.23
C PHE A 248 -0.23 47.36 19.01
N VAL A 249 0.62 47.11 17.99
CA VAL A 249 1.77 47.97 17.67
C VAL A 249 1.30 49.38 17.25
N VAL A 250 0.26 49.49 16.42
CA VAL A 250 -0.29 50.79 16.00
C VAL A 250 -0.82 51.56 17.20
N VAL A 251 -1.66 50.96 18.04
CA VAL A 251 -2.22 51.61 19.23
C VAL A 251 -1.08 52.05 20.22
N ARG A 252 -0.13 51.17 20.49
CA ARG A 252 1.02 51.48 21.35
C ARG A 252 1.85 52.62 20.81
N THR A 253 2.11 52.62 19.50
CA THR A 253 2.91 53.69 18.87
C THR A 253 2.21 55.04 18.93
N LEU A 254 0.89 55.06 18.77
CA LEU A 254 0.09 56.31 18.87
C LEU A 254 0.06 56.86 20.29
N ILE A 255 0.08 56.00 21.32
CA ILE A 255 -0.04 56.43 22.73
C ILE A 255 1.33 56.74 23.33
N LEU A 256 2.37 55.90 23.09
CA LEU A 256 3.67 55.96 23.79
C LEU A 256 4.83 56.49 22.94
N GLY A 257 4.57 56.83 21.67
CA GLY A 257 5.62 57.16 20.69
C GLY A 257 6.41 55.93 20.23
N ASN A 258 7.45 56.16 19.44
CA ASN A 258 8.22 55.07 18.79
C ASN A 258 9.61 54.90 19.47
N PRO A 259 9.77 54.05 20.48
CA PRO A 259 11.11 53.70 20.99
C PRO A 259 11.75 52.68 20.00
N THR A 260 12.95 53.01 19.54
CA THR A 260 13.75 52.20 18.58
C THR A 260 14.18 50.80 19.06
N SER A 261 13.74 50.35 20.21
CA SER A 261 14.00 49.02 20.76
C SER A 261 12.95 48.02 20.24
N GLY A 262 13.31 47.09 19.38
CA GLY A 262 12.38 46.09 18.88
C GLY A 262 12.94 45.22 17.76
N TRP A 263 14.17 45.44 17.32
CA TRP A 263 14.79 44.73 16.23
C TRP A 263 14.79 43.21 16.42
N THR A 264 15.15 42.73 17.61
CA THR A 264 15.18 41.28 17.94
C THR A 264 13.81 40.66 17.88
N SER A 265 12.77 41.34 18.39
CA SER A 265 11.39 40.86 18.33
C SER A 265 10.85 40.80 16.90
N LEU A 266 11.16 41.85 16.09
CA LEU A 266 10.78 41.86 14.67
C LEU A 266 11.43 40.73 13.92
N MET A 267 12.74 40.47 14.09
CA MET A 267 13.45 39.37 13.45
C MET A 267 12.88 38.00 13.87
N ALA A 268 12.58 37.81 15.15
CA ALA A 268 11.98 36.56 15.64
C ALA A 268 10.62 36.30 14.99
N VAL A 269 9.76 37.30 14.87
CA VAL A 269 8.46 37.19 14.23
C VAL A 269 8.60 36.92 12.74
N ILE A 270 9.50 37.60 12.03
CA ILE A 270 9.73 37.36 10.59
C ILE A 270 10.25 35.94 10.36
N LEU A 271 11.21 35.45 11.13
CA LEU A 271 11.76 34.11 11.01
C LEU A 271 10.68 33.03 11.31
N PHE A 272 9.87 33.25 12.34
CA PHE A 272 8.80 32.34 12.71
C PHE A 272 7.73 32.25 11.61
N LEU A 273 7.23 33.39 11.12
CA LEU A 273 6.26 33.42 10.03
C LEU A 273 6.84 32.84 8.73
N GLY A 274 8.08 33.18 8.40
CA GLY A 274 8.81 32.60 7.27
C GLY A 274 8.92 31.08 7.37
N GLY A 275 9.20 30.56 8.57
CA GLY A 275 9.23 29.10 8.82
C GLY A 275 7.88 28.42 8.57
N ILE A 276 6.79 29.02 9.08
CA ILE A 276 5.42 28.50 8.82
C ILE A 276 5.09 28.54 7.34
N GLN A 277 5.41 29.62 6.62
CA GLN A 277 5.19 29.75 5.19
C GLN A 277 5.92 28.66 4.41
N LEU A 278 7.20 28.45 4.67
CA LEU A 278 8.01 27.42 4.03
C LEU A 278 7.47 26.01 4.30
N LEU A 279 7.02 25.73 5.53
CA LEU A 279 6.39 24.46 5.87
C LEU A 279 5.10 24.23 5.08
N THR A 280 4.25 25.26 5.02
CA THR A 280 2.98 25.22 4.25
C THR A 280 3.24 24.99 2.77
N ILE A 281 4.19 25.71 2.17
CA ILE A 281 4.61 25.51 0.77
C ILE A 281 5.14 24.10 0.55
N GLY A 282 5.92 23.57 1.50
CA GLY A 282 6.43 22.20 1.44
C GLY A 282 5.31 21.14 1.41
N ILE A 283 4.28 21.31 2.24
CA ILE A 283 3.10 20.44 2.26
C ILE A 283 2.37 20.53 0.91
N LEU A 284 2.05 21.73 0.44
CA LEU A 284 1.41 21.96 -0.86
C LEU A 284 2.22 21.35 -2.01
N GLY A 285 3.55 21.56 -2.00
CA GLY A 285 4.46 20.99 -3.00
C GLY A 285 4.39 19.46 -3.06
N LYS A 286 4.18 18.79 -1.93
CA LYS A 286 4.02 17.33 -1.90
C LYS A 286 2.72 16.88 -2.59
N TYR A 287 1.60 17.56 -2.36
CA TYR A 287 0.33 17.27 -3.05
C TYR A 287 0.39 17.59 -4.54
N ILE A 288 0.97 18.73 -4.91
CA ILE A 288 1.19 19.10 -6.32
C ILE A 288 2.06 18.05 -7.01
N SER A 289 3.10 17.54 -6.35
CA SER A 289 3.93 16.45 -6.88
C SER A 289 3.12 15.19 -7.17
N LYS A 290 2.16 14.82 -6.32
CA LYS A 290 1.25 13.68 -6.57
C LYS A 290 0.34 13.93 -7.77
N ILE A 291 -0.29 15.12 -7.85
CA ILE A 291 -1.10 15.53 -9.01
C ILE A 291 -0.28 15.47 -10.30
N TYR A 292 0.96 15.96 -10.26
CA TYR A 292 1.87 15.93 -11.41
C TYR A 292 2.20 14.49 -11.87
N LEU A 293 2.37 13.55 -10.95
CA LEU A 293 2.57 12.14 -11.30
C LEU A 293 1.33 11.54 -11.97
N GLU A 294 0.12 11.84 -11.46
CA GLU A 294 -1.14 11.39 -12.06
C GLU A 294 -1.36 11.98 -13.46
N THR A 295 -1.04 13.27 -13.66
CA THR A 295 -1.21 13.91 -14.99
C THR A 295 -0.27 13.36 -16.05
N LYS A 296 0.88 12.81 -15.66
CA LYS A 296 1.82 12.16 -16.61
C LYS A 296 1.28 10.88 -17.23
N LYS A 297 0.33 10.21 -16.59
CA LYS A 297 -0.28 8.94 -17.06
C LYS A 297 0.76 7.89 -17.51
N ARG A 298 1.91 7.84 -16.82
CA ARG A 298 2.91 6.81 -17.09
C ARG A 298 2.37 5.45 -16.67
N PRO A 299 2.63 4.36 -17.43
CA PRO A 299 2.23 3.02 -17.00
C PRO A 299 2.88 2.68 -15.66
N LEU A 300 2.15 1.98 -14.80
CA LEU A 300 2.61 1.58 -13.47
C LEU A 300 3.82 0.64 -13.53
N TYR A 301 3.90 -0.15 -14.58
CA TYR A 301 4.99 -1.09 -14.84
C TYR A 301 5.21 -1.28 -16.34
N LEU A 302 6.36 -1.83 -16.72
CA LEU A 302 6.69 -2.24 -18.07
C LEU A 302 7.11 -3.71 -18.03
N ILE A 303 6.44 -4.55 -18.80
CA ILE A 303 6.76 -5.97 -18.91
C ILE A 303 7.99 -6.13 -19.80
N LYS A 304 8.98 -6.87 -19.33
CA LYS A 304 10.13 -7.34 -20.09
C LYS A 304 9.78 -8.64 -20.82
N GLU A 305 9.22 -9.58 -20.09
CA GLU A 305 8.77 -10.87 -20.61
C GLU A 305 7.63 -11.44 -19.74
N LYS A 306 6.79 -12.30 -20.33
CA LYS A 306 5.73 -13.00 -19.63
C LYS A 306 5.47 -14.36 -20.27
N SER A 307 4.91 -15.29 -19.51
CA SER A 307 4.34 -16.54 -20.06
C SER A 307 3.08 -16.24 -20.88
N ASP A 308 2.48 -17.29 -21.49
CA ASP A 308 1.25 -17.18 -22.25
C ASP A 308 0.04 -16.82 -21.37
N LEU A 309 -0.06 -15.54 -21.04
CA LEU A 309 -1.19 -14.94 -20.33
C LEU A 309 -2.03 -14.12 -21.31
N PRO A 310 -3.36 -14.17 -21.23
CA PRO A 310 -4.21 -13.36 -22.09
C PRO A 310 -3.94 -11.87 -21.85
N ASP A 311 -3.89 -11.07 -22.91
CA ASP A 311 -3.71 -9.63 -22.78
C ASP A 311 -4.93 -8.99 -22.12
N PHE A 312 -4.69 -8.21 -21.06
CA PHE A 312 -5.72 -7.47 -20.33
C PHE A 312 -6.54 -6.53 -21.24
N THR A 313 -5.91 -6.01 -22.30
CA THR A 313 -6.57 -5.16 -23.32
C THR A 313 -7.65 -5.89 -24.09
N GLU A 314 -7.59 -7.20 -24.27
CA GLU A 314 -8.61 -7.99 -24.95
C GLU A 314 -9.82 -8.24 -24.03
N LYS A 315 -9.62 -8.51 -22.73
CA LYS A 315 -10.72 -8.71 -21.78
C LYS A 315 -11.64 -7.47 -21.65
N ASN A 316 -11.09 -6.27 -21.74
CA ASN A 316 -11.89 -5.03 -21.67
C ASN A 316 -12.62 -4.68 -22.97
N LYS A 317 -12.20 -5.22 -24.13
CA LYS A 317 -12.94 -5.07 -25.39
C LYS A 317 -14.19 -5.93 -25.43
N VAL A 318 -14.16 -7.12 -24.84
CA VAL A 318 -15.30 -8.04 -24.80
C VAL A 318 -16.39 -7.60 -23.82
N LYS A 319 -16.03 -6.90 -22.72
CA LYS A 319 -17.02 -6.35 -21.76
C LYS A 319 -17.69 -5.04 -22.21
N LYS A 320 -17.27 -4.44 -23.34
CA LYS A 320 -17.87 -3.21 -23.91
C LYS A 320 -18.80 -3.45 -25.10
N LEU A 321 -19.06 -4.70 -25.45
CA LEU A 321 -20.07 -5.17 -26.41
C LEU A 321 -21.25 -5.80 -25.66
#